data_8fdf058ea87865b1efa50c2fd01800b2
#
_entry.id   8fdf058ea87865b1efa50c2fd01800b2
#
_cell.length_a   1.000
_cell.length_b   1.000
_cell.length_c   1.000
_cell.angle_alpha   90.00
_cell.angle_beta   90.00
_cell.angle_gamma   90.00
#
_symmetry.space_group_name_H-M   'P 1'
#
loop_
_entity.id
_entity.type
_entity.pdbx_description
1 polymer ?
#
loop_
_entity_poly.entity_id
_entity_poly.type
_entity_poly.pdbx_seq_one_letter_code
_entity_poly.pdbx_strand_id
1 'polypeptide(L)'
;FGAKIYVDVEIAANGNISLYKSHAIAQEVHDAIEKNFQEVKHCMVHVNPAPKFKGYLLCSDCDGTLTYGEEVLSEENVKAIKYFQKEGGIFTLATGRFPEYADKFKDRFKVNAPIVALNGTVLYDKDNEQIIEKWPMAKEDCYKLVKYVNDNWTKVWEYWINYTVHDSKEFKPLESAPGDGSLEKLFDSIGDEVFKILFIQDEEVTVAMQKDLKEK
;
A
#
# COMPACT_ATOMS: atom_id res chain seq x y z
N PHE A 1 -38.47 4.74 44.97
CA PHE A 1 -37.00 4.65 45.05
C PHE A 1 -36.47 4.75 43.62
N GLY A 2 -35.91 5.91 43.25
CA GLY A 2 -35.31 6.13 41.93
C GLY A 2 -34.16 5.15 41.68
N ALA A 3 -34.09 4.60 40.48
CA ALA A 3 -32.94 3.78 40.06
C ALA A 3 -31.71 4.70 40.01
N LYS A 4 -30.70 4.37 40.81
CA LYS A 4 -29.40 5.08 40.73
C LYS A 4 -28.54 4.41 39.69
N ILE A 5 -27.91 5.23 38.84
CA ILE A 5 -27.04 4.80 37.72
C ILE A 5 -25.58 4.83 38.20
N TYR A 6 -24.83 3.80 37.91
CA TYR A 6 -23.39 3.72 38.00
C TYR A 6 -22.82 3.70 36.59
N VAL A 7 -21.84 4.52 36.30
CA VAL A 7 -21.27 4.68 34.97
C VAL A 7 -19.80 4.29 35.00
N ASP A 8 -19.40 3.49 34.03
CA ASP A 8 -18.02 3.14 33.77
C ASP A 8 -17.59 3.75 32.44
N VAL A 9 -16.53 4.56 32.43
CA VAL A 9 -16.06 5.30 31.25
C VAL A 9 -14.59 4.98 31.02
N GLU A 10 -14.25 4.63 29.80
CA GLU A 10 -12.86 4.53 29.34
C GLU A 10 -12.52 5.75 28.50
N ILE A 11 -11.42 6.43 28.83
CA ILE A 11 -10.87 7.54 28.05
C ILE A 11 -9.45 7.23 27.66
N ALA A 12 -8.98 7.81 26.53
CA ALA A 12 -7.62 7.71 26.07
C ALA A 12 -6.90 9.06 26.23
N ALA A 13 -5.74 9.06 26.87
CA ALA A 13 -4.89 10.24 27.03
C ALA A 13 -3.49 10.00 26.47
N ASN A 14 -2.77 11.07 26.14
CA ASN A 14 -1.40 10.96 25.64
C ASN A 14 -0.52 10.20 26.66
N GLY A 15 0.04 9.07 26.25
CA GLY A 15 0.86 8.19 27.10
C GLY A 15 2.16 8.83 27.65
N ASN A 16 2.56 10.00 27.14
CA ASN A 16 3.75 10.73 27.59
C ASN A 16 3.45 11.79 28.67
N ILE A 17 2.20 11.93 29.11
CA ILE A 17 1.86 12.84 30.23
C ILE A 17 2.18 12.18 31.57
N SER A 18 2.39 13.04 32.59
CA SER A 18 2.63 12.53 33.96
C SER A 18 1.37 11.85 34.51
N LEU A 19 1.55 10.90 35.43
CA LEU A 19 0.44 10.26 36.13
C LEU A 19 -0.49 11.29 36.80
N TYR A 20 0.10 12.36 37.37
CA TYR A 20 -0.64 13.47 37.97
C TYR A 20 -1.60 14.13 36.94
N LYS A 21 -1.09 14.43 35.74
CA LYS A 21 -1.90 15.04 34.67
C LYS A 21 -2.97 14.08 34.13
N SER A 22 -2.63 12.80 34.02
CA SER A 22 -3.58 11.76 33.62
C SER A 22 -4.74 11.63 34.63
N HIS A 23 -4.41 11.64 35.93
CA HIS A 23 -5.39 11.60 37.00
C HIS A 23 -6.28 12.87 37.02
N ALA A 24 -5.70 14.04 36.79
CA ALA A 24 -6.47 15.30 36.70
C ALA A 24 -7.51 15.24 35.57
N ILE A 25 -7.16 14.72 34.40
CA ILE A 25 -8.11 14.51 33.29
C ILE A 25 -9.23 13.55 33.69
N ALA A 26 -8.90 12.44 34.36
CA ALA A 26 -9.92 11.50 34.85
C ALA A 26 -10.89 12.17 35.83
N GLN A 27 -10.37 12.98 36.75
CA GLN A 27 -11.18 13.70 37.71
C GLN A 27 -12.09 14.73 37.05
N GLU A 28 -11.60 15.48 36.05
CA GLU A 28 -12.43 16.42 35.28
C GLU A 28 -13.61 15.72 34.60
N VAL A 29 -13.38 14.55 33.99
CA VAL A 29 -14.44 13.75 33.34
C VAL A 29 -15.43 13.22 34.35
N HIS A 30 -14.93 12.68 35.47
CA HIS A 30 -15.74 12.19 36.59
C HIS A 30 -16.68 13.30 37.10
N ASP A 31 -16.12 14.46 37.47
CA ASP A 31 -16.87 15.58 38.02
C ASP A 31 -17.89 16.14 37.01
N ALA A 32 -17.52 16.18 35.73
CA ALA A 32 -18.43 16.64 34.66
C ALA A 32 -19.64 15.71 34.52
N ILE A 33 -19.45 14.38 34.59
CA ILE A 33 -20.54 13.41 34.48
C ILE A 33 -21.45 13.50 35.70
N GLU A 34 -20.92 13.45 36.90
CA GLU A 34 -21.72 13.50 38.13
C GLU A 34 -22.47 14.82 38.31
N LYS A 35 -21.87 15.95 37.86
CA LYS A 35 -22.51 17.28 37.93
C LYS A 35 -23.65 17.45 36.93
N ASN A 36 -23.49 16.91 35.71
CA ASN A 36 -24.48 17.15 34.64
C ASN A 36 -25.60 16.11 34.57
N PHE A 37 -25.42 14.95 35.22
CA PHE A 37 -26.37 13.82 35.21
C PHE A 37 -26.74 13.45 36.65
N GLN A 38 -27.78 14.06 37.20
CA GLN A 38 -28.21 13.88 38.59
C GLN A 38 -28.62 12.43 38.96
N GLU A 39 -28.99 11.66 37.95
CA GLU A 39 -29.32 10.24 38.08
C GLU A 39 -28.07 9.35 38.33
N VAL A 40 -26.87 9.85 37.91
CA VAL A 40 -25.61 9.17 38.12
C VAL A 40 -25.19 9.31 39.58
N LYS A 41 -25.10 8.19 40.27
CA LYS A 41 -24.61 8.15 41.65
C LYS A 41 -23.09 8.16 41.74
N HIS A 42 -22.45 7.50 40.79
CA HIS A 42 -21.02 7.39 40.74
C HIS A 42 -20.53 7.09 39.33
N CYS A 43 -19.45 7.72 38.92
CA CYS A 43 -18.77 7.51 37.65
C CYS A 43 -17.34 7.02 37.91
N MET A 44 -16.97 5.86 37.41
CA MET A 44 -15.60 5.37 37.37
C MET A 44 -14.97 5.72 36.03
N VAL A 45 -13.76 6.29 36.06
CA VAL A 45 -13.07 6.70 34.83
C VAL A 45 -11.73 5.94 34.73
N HIS A 46 -11.59 5.10 33.72
CA HIS A 46 -10.35 4.44 33.37
C HIS A 46 -9.61 5.24 32.31
N VAL A 47 -8.35 5.57 32.56
CA VAL A 47 -7.49 6.28 31.60
C VAL A 47 -6.51 5.32 30.96
N ASN A 48 -6.68 5.11 29.67
CA ASN A 48 -5.78 4.30 28.85
C ASN A 48 -4.81 5.20 28.08
N PRO A 49 -3.58 4.77 27.81
CA PRO A 49 -2.70 5.52 26.92
C PRO A 49 -3.29 5.52 25.50
N ALA A 50 -3.36 6.70 24.89
CA ALA A 50 -3.75 6.83 23.50
C ALA A 50 -2.70 6.15 22.60
N PRO A 51 -3.13 5.44 21.54
CA PRO A 51 -2.22 4.83 20.60
C PRO A 51 -1.28 5.88 19.99
N LYS A 52 0.03 5.59 20.01
CA LYS A 52 1.11 6.52 19.63
C LYS A 52 1.07 6.92 18.16
N PHE A 53 0.67 6.01 17.30
CA PHE A 53 0.68 6.18 15.84
C PHE A 53 -0.72 6.23 15.21
N LYS A 54 -1.77 6.50 16.01
CA LYS A 54 -3.12 6.66 15.48
C LYS A 54 -3.16 7.82 14.46
N GLY A 55 -3.65 7.52 13.26
CA GLY A 55 -3.73 8.49 12.15
C GLY A 55 -2.46 8.63 11.31
N TYR A 56 -1.40 7.85 11.59
CA TYR A 56 -0.22 7.78 10.73
C TYR A 56 -0.33 6.63 9.75
N LEU A 57 -0.01 6.92 8.49
CA LEU A 57 0.17 5.95 7.41
C LEU A 57 1.66 5.81 7.11
N LEU A 58 2.18 4.59 7.18
CA LEU A 58 3.49 4.21 6.70
C LEU A 58 3.32 3.39 5.42
N CYS A 59 3.75 3.95 4.30
CA CYS A 59 3.76 3.30 3.01
C CYS A 59 5.21 2.97 2.64
N SER A 60 5.55 1.69 2.50
CA SER A 60 6.92 1.24 2.20
C SER A 60 7.02 0.66 0.80
N ASP A 61 8.09 1.01 0.10
CA ASP A 61 8.56 0.22 -1.02
C ASP A 61 9.08 -1.16 -0.55
N CYS A 62 9.10 -2.13 -1.46
CA CYS A 62 9.51 -3.49 -1.15
C CYS A 62 10.98 -3.73 -1.49
N ASP A 63 11.32 -3.68 -2.76
CA ASP A 63 12.62 -4.14 -3.28
C ASP A 63 13.75 -3.16 -2.95
N GLY A 64 14.73 -3.57 -2.15
CA GLY A 64 15.83 -2.70 -1.71
C GLY A 64 15.48 -1.73 -0.57
N THR A 65 14.24 -1.74 -0.08
CA THR A 65 13.77 -0.92 1.05
C THR A 65 13.28 -1.80 2.20
N LEU A 66 12.16 -2.47 2.03
CA LEU A 66 11.62 -3.39 3.03
C LEU A 66 12.36 -4.73 3.02
N THR A 67 12.74 -5.18 1.84
CA THR A 67 13.47 -6.44 1.59
C THR A 67 14.83 -6.17 0.95
N TYR A 68 15.80 -7.08 1.18
CA TYR A 68 17.15 -7.01 0.64
C TYR A 68 17.50 -8.29 -0.13
N GLY A 69 18.38 -8.17 -1.15
CA GLY A 69 18.86 -9.29 -1.94
C GLY A 69 17.73 -10.16 -2.49
N GLU A 70 17.75 -11.43 -2.16
CA GLU A 70 16.74 -12.42 -2.57
C GLU A 70 15.44 -12.31 -1.75
N GLU A 71 14.90 -11.11 -1.59
CA GLU A 71 13.63 -10.82 -0.89
C GLU A 71 13.67 -11.12 0.62
N VAL A 72 14.84 -10.96 1.23
CA VAL A 72 15.00 -11.19 2.67
C VAL A 72 14.40 -10.04 3.46
N LEU A 73 13.43 -10.34 4.29
CA LEU A 73 12.81 -9.41 5.23
C LEU A 73 13.45 -9.57 6.63
N SER A 74 14.02 -8.50 7.19
CA SER A 74 14.65 -8.56 8.50
C SER A 74 13.63 -8.71 9.64
N GLU A 75 14.06 -9.38 10.72
CA GLU A 75 13.23 -9.52 11.92
C GLU A 75 12.99 -8.17 12.61
N GLU A 76 13.94 -7.24 12.50
CA GLU A 76 13.85 -5.88 13.01
C GLU A 76 12.72 -5.11 12.32
N ASN A 77 12.65 -5.18 10.99
CA ASN A 77 11.56 -4.56 10.22
C ASN A 77 10.21 -5.15 10.60
N VAL A 78 10.10 -6.48 10.74
CA VAL A 78 8.85 -7.14 11.17
C VAL A 78 8.42 -6.66 12.55
N LYS A 79 9.34 -6.59 13.52
CA LYS A 79 9.04 -6.11 14.89
C LYS A 79 8.61 -4.64 14.88
N ALA A 80 9.30 -3.81 14.08
CA ALA A 80 8.97 -2.39 13.97
C ALA A 80 7.58 -2.16 13.38
N ILE A 81 7.22 -2.88 12.29
CA ILE A 81 5.90 -2.81 11.68
C ILE A 81 4.81 -3.26 12.67
N LYS A 82 5.01 -4.42 13.33
CA LYS A 82 4.06 -4.92 14.33
C LYS A 82 3.87 -3.95 15.49
N TYR A 83 4.96 -3.33 15.97
CA TYR A 83 4.89 -2.31 17.01
C TYR A 83 4.13 -1.08 16.53
N PHE A 84 4.44 -0.57 15.32
CA PHE A 84 3.75 0.55 14.71
C PHE A 84 2.24 0.31 14.60
N GLN A 85 1.84 -0.87 14.12
CA GLN A 85 0.44 -1.25 13.99
C GLN A 85 -0.25 -1.43 15.35
N LYS A 86 0.44 -2.04 16.33
CA LYS A 86 -0.06 -2.18 17.71
C LYS A 86 -0.37 -0.81 18.34
N GLU A 87 0.42 0.18 18.02
CA GLU A 87 0.24 1.57 18.47
C GLU A 87 -0.70 2.38 17.57
N GLY A 88 -1.55 1.72 16.78
CA GLY A 88 -2.60 2.32 15.96
C GLY A 88 -2.17 2.86 14.61
N GLY A 89 -0.95 2.58 14.16
CA GLY A 89 -0.45 2.96 12.85
C GLY A 89 -1.05 2.11 11.72
N ILE A 90 -1.14 2.70 10.56
CA ILE A 90 -1.60 2.06 9.32
C ILE A 90 -0.38 1.79 8.45
N PHE A 91 -0.19 0.53 8.03
CA PHE A 91 0.94 0.11 7.21
C PHE A 91 0.47 -0.46 5.88
N THR A 92 1.09 0.00 4.78
CA THR A 92 0.87 -0.54 3.45
C THR A 92 2.14 -0.57 2.61
N LEU A 93 2.02 -1.14 1.42
CA LEU A 93 3.10 -1.27 0.44
C LEU A 93 2.84 -0.38 -0.78
N ALA A 94 3.93 0.20 -1.33
CA ALA A 94 3.97 0.80 -2.65
C ALA A 94 5.04 0.08 -3.46
N THR A 95 4.66 -0.67 -4.48
CA THR A 95 5.57 -1.57 -5.18
C THR A 95 5.36 -1.58 -6.68
N GLY A 96 6.44 -1.85 -7.41
CA GLY A 96 6.35 -2.17 -8.85
C GLY A 96 5.84 -3.58 -9.15
N ARG A 97 5.64 -4.40 -8.10
CA ARG A 97 5.16 -5.78 -8.19
C ARG A 97 3.64 -5.84 -8.32
N PHE A 98 3.11 -7.02 -8.65
CA PHE A 98 1.68 -7.31 -8.58
C PHE A 98 1.16 -7.24 -7.14
N PRO A 99 -0.16 -6.96 -6.94
CA PRO A 99 -0.74 -6.89 -5.59
C PRO A 99 -0.54 -8.15 -4.77
N GLU A 100 -0.57 -9.33 -5.39
CA GLU A 100 -0.41 -10.65 -4.77
C GLU A 100 0.98 -10.84 -4.15
N TYR A 101 1.95 -10.02 -4.53
CA TYR A 101 3.28 -10.06 -3.92
C TYR A 101 3.24 -9.85 -2.40
N ALA A 102 2.26 -9.11 -1.90
CA ALA A 102 2.04 -8.92 -0.47
C ALA A 102 1.75 -10.23 0.29
N ASP A 103 1.29 -11.29 -0.40
CA ASP A 103 1.05 -12.60 0.22
C ASP A 103 2.30 -13.25 0.79
N LYS A 104 3.47 -12.89 0.27
CA LYS A 104 4.75 -13.36 0.81
C LYS A 104 4.96 -12.96 2.28
N PHE A 105 4.31 -11.90 2.72
CA PHE A 105 4.49 -11.34 4.06
C PHE A 105 3.32 -11.62 5.01
N LYS A 106 2.24 -12.27 4.56
CA LYS A 106 1.00 -12.46 5.33
C LYS A 106 1.20 -13.08 6.72
N ASP A 107 2.17 -13.98 6.86
CA ASP A 107 2.49 -14.64 8.13
C ASP A 107 3.47 -13.82 9.00
N ARG A 108 4.02 -12.73 8.46
CA ARG A 108 5.02 -11.90 9.13
C ARG A 108 4.40 -10.64 9.73
N PHE A 109 3.56 -9.95 8.98
CA PHE A 109 2.78 -8.78 9.39
C PHE A 109 1.54 -8.64 8.51
N LYS A 110 0.59 -7.84 8.96
CA LYS A 110 -0.61 -7.52 8.18
C LYS A 110 -0.38 -6.22 7.38
N VAL A 111 -0.79 -6.19 6.11
CA VAL A 111 -1.01 -4.94 5.38
C VAL A 111 -2.44 -4.51 5.70
N ASN A 112 -2.63 -3.38 6.37
CA ASN A 112 -3.93 -2.93 6.88
C ASN A 112 -4.43 -1.64 6.22
N ALA A 113 -4.00 -1.41 4.98
CA ALA A 113 -4.52 -0.39 4.07
C ALA A 113 -4.36 -0.88 2.62
N PRO A 114 -5.02 -0.24 1.64
CA PRO A 114 -4.86 -0.59 0.23
C PRO A 114 -3.39 -0.54 -0.23
N ILE A 115 -3.02 -1.49 -1.08
CA ILE A 115 -1.68 -1.61 -1.68
C ILE A 115 -1.62 -0.76 -2.94
N VAL A 116 -0.57 0.04 -3.07
CA VAL A 116 -0.21 0.73 -4.32
C VAL A 116 0.68 -0.21 -5.12
N ALA A 117 0.16 -0.78 -6.19
CA ALA A 117 0.84 -1.80 -7.00
C ALA A 117 1.16 -1.32 -8.41
N LEU A 118 1.99 -2.09 -9.13
CA LEU A 118 2.38 -1.85 -10.53
C LEU A 118 2.86 -0.41 -10.77
N ASN A 119 3.75 0.09 -9.90
CA ASN A 119 4.28 1.46 -9.94
C ASN A 119 3.22 2.57 -9.79
N GLY A 120 2.12 2.29 -9.07
CA GLY A 120 1.07 3.27 -8.81
C GLY A 120 -0.11 3.22 -9.79
N THR A 121 -0.11 2.30 -10.75
CA THR A 121 -1.22 2.16 -11.71
C THR A 121 -2.40 1.37 -11.19
N VAL A 122 -2.27 0.74 -10.01
CA VAL A 122 -3.33 -0.03 -9.36
C VAL A 122 -3.34 0.27 -7.87
N LEU A 123 -4.53 0.58 -7.34
CA LEU A 123 -4.83 0.60 -5.91
C LEU A 123 -5.68 -0.63 -5.58
N TYR A 124 -5.15 -1.50 -4.72
CA TYR A 124 -5.73 -2.82 -4.46
C TYR A 124 -6.09 -3.02 -2.99
N ASP A 125 -7.32 -3.43 -2.73
CA ASP A 125 -7.79 -3.85 -1.42
C ASP A 125 -7.50 -5.35 -1.23
N LYS A 126 -6.53 -5.63 -0.36
CA LYS A 126 -6.09 -7.00 -0.11
C LYS A 126 -7.11 -7.82 0.70
N ASP A 127 -7.82 -7.18 1.62
CA ASP A 127 -8.78 -7.87 2.48
C ASP A 127 -10.03 -8.32 1.70
N ASN A 128 -10.45 -7.55 0.70
CA ASN A 128 -11.60 -7.85 -0.17
C ASN A 128 -11.21 -8.40 -1.55
N GLU A 129 -9.91 -8.55 -1.80
CA GLU A 129 -9.36 -9.04 -3.08
C GLU A 129 -9.92 -8.29 -4.30
N GLN A 130 -9.96 -6.95 -4.23
CA GLN A 130 -10.52 -6.11 -5.28
C GLN A 130 -9.66 -4.91 -5.64
N ILE A 131 -9.71 -4.53 -6.92
CA ILE A 131 -9.16 -3.26 -7.39
C ILE A 131 -10.11 -2.14 -6.93
N ILE A 132 -9.58 -1.17 -6.17
CA ILE A 132 -10.30 0.04 -5.75
C ILE A 132 -10.27 1.06 -6.88
N GLU A 133 -9.08 1.30 -7.43
CA GLU A 133 -8.84 2.21 -8.56
C GLU A 133 -7.74 1.70 -9.46
N LYS A 134 -7.79 2.08 -10.74
CA LYS A 134 -6.79 1.72 -11.75
C LYS A 134 -6.61 2.83 -12.77
N TRP A 135 -5.37 2.97 -13.23
CA TRP A 135 -4.96 3.95 -14.25
C TRP A 135 -4.18 3.24 -15.37
N PRO A 136 -4.87 2.48 -16.23
CA PRO A 136 -4.22 1.79 -17.34
C PRO A 136 -3.82 2.72 -18.46
N MET A 137 -2.79 2.36 -19.21
CA MET A 137 -2.49 2.87 -20.51
C MET A 137 -3.40 2.20 -21.55
N ALA A 138 -3.89 2.94 -22.55
CA ALA A 138 -4.60 2.34 -23.67
C ALA A 138 -3.68 1.39 -24.45
N LYS A 139 -4.21 0.25 -24.85
CA LYS A 139 -3.48 -0.77 -25.63
C LYS A 139 -2.83 -0.20 -26.87
N GLU A 140 -3.52 0.70 -27.57
CA GLU A 140 -3.00 1.37 -28.78
C GLU A 140 -1.78 2.25 -28.49
N ASP A 141 -1.75 2.96 -27.38
CA ASP A 141 -0.62 3.79 -27.00
C ASP A 141 0.57 2.93 -26.53
N CYS A 142 0.28 1.83 -25.86
CA CYS A 142 1.27 0.82 -25.53
C CYS A 142 1.90 0.25 -26.83
N TYR A 143 1.09 -0.11 -27.81
CA TYR A 143 1.57 -0.60 -29.11
C TYR A 143 2.47 0.40 -29.81
N LYS A 144 2.06 1.68 -29.88
CA LYS A 144 2.87 2.76 -30.48
C LYS A 144 4.22 2.91 -29.78
N LEU A 145 4.23 2.89 -28.47
CA LEU A 145 5.45 2.98 -27.67
C LEU A 145 6.39 1.79 -27.92
N VAL A 146 5.88 0.57 -27.80
CA VAL A 146 6.68 -0.64 -27.98
C VAL A 146 7.19 -0.72 -29.44
N LYS A 147 6.34 -0.39 -30.41
CA LYS A 147 6.76 -0.32 -31.83
C LYS A 147 7.86 0.71 -32.04
N TYR A 148 7.72 1.91 -31.49
CA TYR A 148 8.76 2.94 -31.59
C TYR A 148 10.09 2.46 -31.00
N VAL A 149 10.06 1.85 -29.81
CA VAL A 149 11.26 1.30 -29.18
C VAL A 149 11.87 0.19 -30.03
N ASN A 150 11.06 -0.71 -30.53
CA ASN A 150 11.52 -1.81 -31.39
C ASN A 150 12.16 -1.33 -32.71
N ASP A 151 11.61 -0.31 -33.32
CA ASP A 151 12.09 0.24 -34.60
C ASP A 151 13.36 1.10 -34.43
N ASN A 152 13.57 1.75 -33.29
CA ASN A 152 14.64 2.74 -33.07
C ASN A 152 15.73 2.30 -32.09
N TRP A 153 15.43 1.32 -31.22
CA TRP A 153 16.31 0.93 -30.11
C TRP A 153 16.66 -0.56 -30.17
N THR A 154 17.51 -0.94 -31.13
CA THR A 154 17.93 -2.34 -31.39
C THR A 154 18.73 -3.00 -30.25
N LYS A 155 19.16 -2.23 -29.25
CA LYS A 155 19.87 -2.73 -28.06
C LYS A 155 18.97 -3.07 -26.89
N VAL A 156 17.64 -2.91 -27.03
CA VAL A 156 16.70 -3.41 -26.02
C VAL A 156 16.64 -4.93 -26.16
N TRP A 157 16.94 -5.64 -25.07
CA TRP A 157 17.04 -7.10 -25.09
C TRP A 157 15.68 -7.76 -24.92
N GLU A 158 14.85 -7.18 -24.05
CA GLU A 158 13.61 -7.77 -23.63
C GLU A 158 12.65 -6.68 -23.16
N TYR A 159 11.35 -6.92 -23.28
CA TYR A 159 10.34 -6.09 -22.64
C TYR A 159 9.25 -6.95 -22.02
N TRP A 160 8.68 -6.44 -20.93
CA TRP A 160 7.61 -7.07 -20.19
C TRP A 160 6.41 -6.14 -20.17
N ILE A 161 5.24 -6.68 -20.47
CA ILE A 161 3.99 -5.94 -20.46
C ILE A 161 3.08 -6.56 -19.41
N ASN A 162 2.60 -5.74 -18.46
CA ASN A 162 1.63 -6.17 -17.48
C ASN A 162 0.23 -5.69 -17.89
N TYR A 163 -0.72 -6.58 -18.03
CA TYR A 163 -2.07 -6.32 -18.51
C TYR A 163 -3.11 -7.15 -17.74
N THR A 164 -4.40 -6.76 -17.82
CA THR A 164 -5.50 -7.60 -17.39
C THR A 164 -6.00 -8.46 -18.55
N VAL A 165 -6.37 -9.70 -18.24
CA VAL A 165 -7.15 -10.53 -19.18
C VAL A 165 -8.60 -10.13 -19.03
N HIS A 166 -9.37 -10.06 -20.14
CA HIS A 166 -10.77 -9.69 -20.17
C HIS A 166 -11.58 -10.27 -18.99
N ASP A 167 -12.26 -9.40 -18.26
CA ASP A 167 -13.13 -9.70 -17.12
C ASP A 167 -12.47 -10.47 -15.95
N SER A 168 -11.16 -10.70 -15.99
CA SER A 168 -10.45 -11.34 -14.89
C SER A 168 -9.85 -10.31 -13.95
N LYS A 169 -9.79 -10.66 -12.66
CA LYS A 169 -9.02 -9.92 -11.66
C LYS A 169 -7.53 -10.25 -11.69
N GLU A 170 -7.11 -11.10 -12.64
CA GLU A 170 -5.73 -11.55 -12.77
C GLU A 170 -4.91 -10.57 -13.59
N PHE A 171 -3.77 -10.18 -13.04
CA PHE A 171 -2.72 -9.47 -13.77
C PHE A 171 -1.74 -10.50 -14.33
N LYS A 172 -1.41 -10.39 -15.61
CA LYS A 172 -0.45 -11.29 -16.25
C LYS A 172 0.76 -10.53 -16.78
N PRO A 173 1.98 -11.01 -16.53
CA PRO A 173 3.15 -10.56 -17.26
C PRO A 173 3.15 -11.21 -18.65
N LEU A 174 3.56 -10.44 -19.64
CA LEU A 174 3.90 -10.94 -20.95
C LEU A 174 5.36 -10.60 -21.23
N GLU A 175 6.15 -11.62 -21.46
CA GLU A 175 7.57 -11.50 -21.79
C GLU A 175 7.74 -11.69 -23.29
N SER A 176 8.45 -10.78 -23.95
CA SER A 176 8.80 -10.91 -25.34
C SER A 176 10.14 -10.23 -25.62
N ALA A 177 10.90 -10.84 -26.51
CA ALA A 177 12.15 -10.26 -27.01
C ALA A 177 11.89 -9.40 -28.23
N PRO A 178 12.52 -8.22 -28.37
CA PRO A 178 12.44 -7.40 -29.57
C PRO A 178 12.94 -8.17 -30.81
N GLY A 179 12.22 -8.04 -31.91
CA GLY A 179 12.68 -8.51 -33.22
C GLY A 179 12.26 -9.91 -33.66
N ASP A 180 11.35 -10.57 -32.95
CA ASP A 180 10.79 -11.88 -33.38
C ASP A 180 9.72 -11.75 -34.49
N GLY A 181 9.45 -10.54 -34.99
CA GLY A 181 8.54 -10.27 -36.09
C GLY A 181 7.06 -10.45 -35.78
N SER A 182 6.68 -10.58 -34.53
CA SER A 182 5.32 -10.89 -34.11
C SER A 182 4.67 -9.85 -33.20
N LEU A 183 5.11 -8.57 -33.27
CA LEU A 183 4.58 -7.51 -32.43
C LEU A 183 3.04 -7.41 -32.54
N GLU A 184 2.48 -7.50 -33.73
CA GLU A 184 1.04 -7.50 -33.98
C GLU A 184 0.38 -8.69 -33.28
N LYS A 185 0.91 -9.89 -33.46
CA LYS A 185 0.37 -11.10 -32.80
C LYS A 185 0.46 -11.03 -31.28
N LEU A 186 1.55 -10.43 -30.77
CA LEU A 186 1.73 -10.19 -29.35
C LEU A 186 0.60 -9.30 -28.82
N PHE A 187 0.36 -8.17 -29.48
CA PHE A 187 -0.68 -7.23 -29.09
C PHE A 187 -2.09 -7.77 -29.31
N ASP A 188 -2.32 -8.69 -30.24
CA ASP A 188 -3.59 -9.40 -30.39
C ASP A 188 -3.88 -10.31 -29.18
N SER A 189 -2.85 -10.79 -28.50
CA SER A 189 -2.99 -11.70 -27.34
C SER A 189 -3.17 -11.01 -25.99
N ILE A 190 -2.84 -9.73 -25.87
CA ILE A 190 -3.00 -8.99 -24.62
C ILE A 190 -4.37 -8.34 -24.48
N GLY A 191 -4.82 -8.11 -23.23
CA GLY A 191 -6.06 -7.39 -22.95
C GLY A 191 -6.01 -5.91 -23.28
N ASP A 192 -7.14 -5.24 -23.16
CA ASP A 192 -7.29 -3.82 -23.56
C ASP A 192 -6.62 -2.83 -22.59
N GLU A 193 -6.33 -3.26 -21.38
CA GLU A 193 -5.73 -2.44 -20.33
C GLU A 193 -4.29 -2.88 -20.05
N VAL A 194 -3.36 -1.97 -20.20
CA VAL A 194 -1.93 -2.16 -19.89
C VAL A 194 -1.54 -1.31 -18.69
N PHE A 195 -0.93 -1.90 -17.68
CA PHE A 195 -0.59 -1.22 -16.43
C PHE A 195 0.87 -0.86 -16.32
N LYS A 196 1.74 -1.60 -16.98
CA LYS A 196 3.19 -1.39 -16.89
C LYS A 196 3.87 -1.97 -18.12
N ILE A 197 4.86 -1.23 -18.62
CA ILE A 197 5.82 -1.71 -19.61
C ILE A 197 7.20 -1.58 -19.00
N LEU A 198 8.01 -2.62 -19.10
CA LEU A 198 9.40 -2.63 -18.67
C LEU A 198 10.27 -3.00 -19.88
N PHE A 199 11.26 -2.19 -20.17
CA PHE A 199 12.30 -2.47 -21.16
C PHE A 199 13.59 -2.85 -20.41
N ILE A 200 14.25 -3.94 -20.84
CA ILE A 200 15.47 -4.45 -20.22
C ILE A 200 16.62 -4.21 -21.21
N GLN A 201 17.57 -3.40 -20.79
CA GLN A 201 18.74 -2.99 -21.58
C GLN A 201 19.88 -2.49 -20.68
N ASP A 202 21.05 -2.20 -21.29
CA ASP A 202 22.15 -1.59 -20.58
C ASP A 202 21.84 -0.18 -20.08
N GLU A 203 22.53 0.27 -19.04
CA GLU A 203 22.33 1.59 -18.42
C GLU A 203 22.52 2.75 -19.42
N GLU A 204 23.56 2.69 -20.27
CA GLU A 204 23.81 3.71 -21.29
C GLU A 204 22.64 3.83 -22.27
N VAL A 205 22.05 2.70 -22.67
CA VAL A 205 20.86 2.64 -23.54
C VAL A 205 19.65 3.21 -22.83
N THR A 206 19.48 2.90 -21.54
CA THR A 206 18.39 3.43 -20.71
C THR A 206 18.40 4.95 -20.67
N VAL A 207 19.57 5.56 -20.40
CA VAL A 207 19.72 7.02 -20.32
C VAL A 207 19.41 7.68 -21.66
N ALA A 208 19.94 7.13 -22.74
CA ALA A 208 19.73 7.68 -24.09
C ALA A 208 18.25 7.56 -24.53
N MET A 209 17.64 6.40 -24.32
CA MET A 209 16.23 6.14 -24.63
C MET A 209 15.30 7.03 -23.80
N GLN A 210 15.60 7.24 -22.52
CA GLN A 210 14.81 8.12 -21.64
C GLN A 210 14.81 9.57 -22.16
N LYS A 211 15.94 10.04 -22.66
CA LYS A 211 16.03 11.39 -23.26
C LYS A 211 15.20 11.49 -24.54
N ASP A 212 15.34 10.51 -25.43
CA ASP A 212 14.60 10.47 -26.69
C ASP A 212 13.08 10.40 -26.47
N LEU A 213 12.61 9.54 -25.57
CA LEU A 213 11.18 9.40 -25.26
C LEU A 213 10.55 10.62 -24.58
N LYS A 214 11.35 11.48 -23.94
CA LYS A 214 10.85 12.74 -23.36
C LYS A 214 10.62 13.84 -24.37
N GLU A 215 11.21 13.72 -25.56
CA GLU A 215 11.11 14.69 -26.64
C GLU A 215 9.99 14.37 -27.63
N LYS A 216 9.30 13.26 -27.44
CA LYS A 216 8.17 12.75 -28.27
C LYS A 216 6.81 13.01 -27.62
#